data_e04342bdda1f4d6b705703516c16a589
#
_entry.id   e04342bdda1f4d6b705703516c16a589
#
_cell.length_a   1.000
_cell.length_b   1.000
_cell.length_c   1.000
_cell.angle_alpha   90.00
_cell.angle_beta   90.00
_cell.angle_gamma   90.00
#
_symmetry.space_group_name_H-M   'P 1'
#
loop_
_entity.id
_entity.type
_entity.pdbx_description
1 polymer ?
#
loop_
_entity_poly.entity_id
_entity_poly.type
_entity_poly.pdbx_seq_one_letter_code
_entity_poly.pdbx_strand_id
1 'polypeptide(L)'
;MECVNRILEHPLYKEYLCEIKKCEENRIFCKHDMVHFLDVCRLAEIEWLRYQMSFGISDNKDTVTNTDCSMRNLIYAAGLLHDIGRFQEYQMEIRHEIASSQLARSILEDCGFKNRDIEEILTAILNHRNKSVMNENTLSGFLYRADKKSRACFACEAESECNWSIEKKNMKLI
;
A
#
# COMPACT_ATOMS: atom_id res chain seq x y z
N MET A 1 -4.27 15.60 4.66
CA MET A 1 -3.18 14.87 3.90
C MET A 1 -1.77 15.40 4.18
N GLU A 2 -1.58 16.37 5.08
CA GLU A 2 -0.24 16.96 5.31
C GLU A 2 0.77 15.93 5.85
N CYS A 3 0.40 15.11 6.84
CA CYS A 3 1.24 14.02 7.34
C CYS A 3 1.64 13.01 6.25
N VAL A 4 0.75 12.74 5.29
CA VAL A 4 1.06 11.86 4.15
C VAL A 4 2.06 12.53 3.19
N ASN A 5 1.90 13.83 2.93
CA ASN A 5 2.84 14.56 2.07
C ASN A 5 4.26 14.59 2.68
N ARG A 6 4.37 14.63 4.01
CA ARG A 6 5.68 14.53 4.70
C ARG A 6 6.36 13.18 4.43
N ILE A 7 5.60 12.07 4.26
CA ILE A 7 6.20 10.78 3.87
C ILE A 7 6.94 10.91 2.53
N LEU A 8 6.34 11.57 1.54
CA LEU A 8 6.95 11.74 0.21
C LEU A 8 8.24 12.56 0.26
N GLU A 9 8.36 13.44 1.25
CA GLU A 9 9.55 14.30 1.44
C GLU A 9 10.59 13.67 2.37
N HIS A 10 10.22 12.62 3.10
CA HIS A 10 11.06 12.01 4.12
C HIS A 10 12.35 11.40 3.53
N PRO A 11 13.54 11.71 4.10
CA PRO A 11 14.82 11.24 3.56
C PRO A 11 14.90 9.71 3.44
N LEU A 12 14.52 8.98 4.49
CA LEU A 12 14.53 7.51 4.48
C LEU A 12 13.57 6.92 3.43
N TYR A 13 12.39 7.52 3.25
CA TYR A 13 11.47 7.07 2.20
C TYR A 13 12.10 7.17 0.82
N LYS A 14 12.73 8.30 0.50
CA LYS A 14 13.43 8.51 -0.78
C LYS A 14 14.62 7.55 -0.95
N GLU A 15 15.35 7.31 0.13
CA GLU A 15 16.46 6.35 0.16
C GLU A 15 15.97 4.93 -0.17
N TYR A 16 14.91 4.46 0.52
CA TYR A 16 14.37 3.11 0.29
C TYR A 16 13.83 2.93 -1.12
N LEU A 17 13.16 3.95 -1.69
CA LEU A 17 12.75 3.92 -3.09
C LEU A 17 13.93 3.83 -4.06
N CYS A 18 15.03 4.52 -3.75
CA CYS A 18 16.25 4.44 -4.54
C CYS A 18 16.85 3.02 -4.49
N GLU A 19 16.88 2.38 -3.31
CA GLU A 19 17.38 1.00 -3.17
C GLU A 19 16.49 -0.01 -3.92
N ILE A 20 15.16 0.12 -3.84
CA ILE A 20 14.25 -0.71 -4.64
C ILE A 20 14.52 -0.54 -6.12
N LYS A 21 14.64 0.70 -6.59
CA LYS A 21 14.93 0.99 -8.01
C LYS A 21 16.23 0.34 -8.49
N LYS A 22 17.30 0.36 -7.68
CA LYS A 22 18.58 -0.30 -7.99
C LYS A 22 18.38 -1.82 -8.10
N CYS A 23 17.68 -2.45 -7.13
CA CYS A 23 17.44 -3.88 -7.15
C CYS A 23 16.57 -4.32 -8.34
N GLU A 24 15.71 -3.44 -8.83
CA GLU A 24 14.77 -3.73 -9.92
C GLU A 24 15.18 -3.16 -11.27
N GLU A 25 16.40 -2.69 -11.44
CA GLU A 25 16.89 -2.06 -12.68
C GLU A 25 16.66 -2.97 -13.89
N ASN A 26 17.06 -4.23 -13.78
CA ASN A 26 16.96 -5.25 -14.84
C ASN A 26 15.71 -6.13 -14.71
N ARG A 27 14.76 -5.78 -13.84
CA ARG A 27 13.55 -6.56 -13.63
C ARG A 27 12.57 -6.36 -14.78
N ILE A 28 12.17 -7.45 -15.42
CA ILE A 28 11.19 -7.47 -16.53
C ILE A 28 9.74 -7.54 -16.03
N PHE A 29 9.53 -8.02 -14.80
CA PHE A 29 8.20 -8.13 -14.18
C PHE A 29 7.75 -6.82 -13.53
N CYS A 30 6.55 -6.84 -12.92
CA CYS A 30 5.99 -5.70 -12.22
C CYS A 30 7.02 -5.04 -11.27
N LYS A 31 7.26 -3.75 -11.45
CA LYS A 31 8.16 -2.96 -10.60
C LYS A 31 7.40 -2.37 -9.42
N HIS A 32 8.15 -2.08 -8.35
CA HIS A 32 7.64 -1.44 -7.13
C HIS A 32 8.08 0.03 -7.14
N ASP A 33 7.50 0.80 -8.06
CA ASP A 33 7.77 2.21 -8.26
C ASP A 33 6.61 3.09 -7.74
N MET A 34 6.74 4.40 -7.88
CA MET A 34 5.73 5.37 -7.44
C MET A 34 4.39 5.17 -8.13
N VAL A 35 4.37 4.68 -9.39
CA VAL A 35 3.12 4.40 -10.09
C VAL A 35 2.34 3.30 -9.37
N HIS A 36 3.02 2.20 -9.05
CA HIS A 36 2.43 1.12 -8.28
C HIS A 36 1.92 1.59 -6.91
N PHE A 37 2.74 2.32 -6.14
CA PHE A 37 2.33 2.80 -4.81
C PHE A 37 1.09 3.68 -4.87
N LEU A 38 1.03 4.60 -5.84
CA LEU A 38 -0.13 5.48 -6.01
C LEU A 38 -1.37 4.72 -6.50
N ASP A 39 -1.21 3.72 -7.34
CA ASP A 39 -2.32 2.88 -7.78
C ASP A 39 -2.89 2.07 -6.62
N VAL A 40 -2.04 1.53 -5.75
CA VAL A 40 -2.49 0.87 -4.52
C VAL A 40 -3.26 1.84 -3.62
N CYS A 41 -2.75 3.06 -3.41
CA CYS A 41 -3.45 4.09 -2.62
C CYS A 41 -4.84 4.40 -3.19
N ARG A 42 -4.93 4.68 -4.49
CA ARG A 42 -6.18 5.05 -5.17
C ARG A 42 -7.19 3.90 -5.17
N LEU A 43 -6.74 2.68 -5.43
CA LEU A 43 -7.61 1.50 -5.43
C LEU A 43 -8.12 1.19 -4.02
N ALA A 44 -7.28 1.30 -3.00
CA ALA A 44 -7.71 1.12 -1.60
C ALA A 44 -8.72 2.20 -1.17
N GLU A 45 -8.54 3.45 -1.60
CA GLU A 45 -9.51 4.53 -1.36
C GLU A 45 -10.84 4.25 -2.06
N ILE A 46 -10.83 3.80 -3.32
CA ILE A 46 -12.03 3.43 -4.06
C ILE A 46 -12.78 2.28 -3.36
N GLU A 47 -12.06 1.26 -2.90
CA GLU A 47 -12.64 0.14 -2.15
C GLU A 47 -13.31 0.62 -0.85
N TRP A 48 -12.64 1.47 -0.10
CA TRP A 48 -13.17 2.06 1.12
C TRP A 48 -14.41 2.92 0.84
N LEU A 49 -14.39 3.80 -0.18
CA LEU A 49 -15.52 4.63 -0.55
C LEU A 49 -16.73 3.78 -0.99
N ARG A 50 -16.53 2.72 -1.78
CA ARG A 50 -17.59 1.78 -2.15
C ARG A 50 -18.19 1.10 -0.93
N TYR A 51 -17.37 0.71 0.04
CA TYR A 51 -17.82 0.15 1.30
C TYR A 51 -18.69 1.16 2.07
N GLN A 52 -18.26 2.41 2.19
CA GLN A 52 -19.04 3.47 2.85
C GLN A 52 -20.40 3.68 2.16
N MET A 53 -20.43 3.75 0.84
CA MET A 53 -21.67 3.91 0.08
C MET A 53 -22.67 2.75 0.28
N SER A 54 -22.18 1.52 0.49
CA SER A 54 -23.04 0.34 0.71
C SER A 54 -23.85 0.41 2.00
N PHE A 55 -23.46 1.24 2.96
CA PHE A 55 -24.17 1.47 4.23
C PHE A 55 -25.02 2.74 4.23
N GLY A 56 -25.18 3.42 3.08
CA GLY A 56 -25.97 4.66 3.02
C GLY A 56 -25.34 5.82 3.81
N ILE A 57 -24.06 5.70 4.16
CA ILE A 57 -23.27 6.77 4.76
C ILE A 57 -22.91 7.72 3.62
N SER A 58 -23.89 8.55 3.20
CA SER A 58 -23.56 9.73 2.40
C SER A 58 -22.77 10.68 3.29
N ASP A 59 -21.78 11.36 2.70
CA ASP A 59 -20.98 12.40 3.33
C ASP A 59 -21.86 13.41 4.11
N ASN A 60 -22.27 13.07 5.29
CA ASN A 60 -22.72 14.04 6.26
C ASN A 60 -21.44 14.77 6.71
N LYS A 61 -21.24 15.95 6.16
CA LYS A 61 -20.14 16.89 6.48
C LYS A 61 -19.98 17.19 7.97
N ASP A 62 -20.89 16.70 8.83
CA ASP A 62 -20.99 17.04 10.24
C ASP A 62 -20.26 16.06 11.19
N THR A 63 -19.65 14.97 10.68
CA THR A 63 -18.86 14.05 11.52
C THR A 63 -17.35 14.10 11.27
N VAL A 64 -16.86 15.12 10.59
CA VAL A 64 -15.41 15.41 10.62
C VAL A 64 -15.09 16.08 11.97
N THR A 65 -15.08 15.26 13.01
CA THR A 65 -14.45 15.69 14.27
C THR A 65 -12.96 15.89 14.01
N ASN A 66 -12.53 17.07 14.24
CA ASN A 66 -11.28 17.71 13.90
C ASN A 66 -10.05 17.17 14.66
N THR A 67 -9.94 15.88 14.95
CA THR A 67 -8.88 15.35 15.82
C THR A 67 -8.28 13.99 15.41
N ASP A 68 -8.80 13.27 14.41
CA ASP A 68 -8.23 12.01 14.01
C ASP A 68 -7.79 12.00 12.54
N CYS A 69 -6.64 11.37 12.29
CA CYS A 69 -6.15 11.11 10.94
C CYS A 69 -7.25 10.37 10.17
N SER A 70 -7.81 10.99 9.14
CA SER A 70 -8.92 10.38 8.40
C SER A 70 -8.49 9.03 7.81
N MET A 71 -9.41 8.08 7.66
CA MET A 71 -9.15 6.77 7.01
C MET A 71 -8.40 6.94 5.69
N ARG A 72 -8.68 8.00 4.95
CA ARG A 72 -7.95 8.36 3.74
C ARG A 72 -6.45 8.54 3.98
N ASN A 73 -6.03 9.21 5.06
CA ASN A 73 -4.63 9.38 5.40
C ASN A 73 -3.98 8.04 5.76
N LEU A 74 -4.69 7.15 6.47
CA LEU A 74 -4.20 5.82 6.80
C LEU A 74 -4.02 4.96 5.54
N ILE A 75 -4.98 5.00 4.61
CA ILE A 75 -4.91 4.30 3.32
C ILE A 75 -3.68 4.76 2.52
N TYR A 76 -3.47 6.07 2.39
CA TYR A 76 -2.35 6.58 1.61
C TYR A 76 -1.00 6.31 2.31
N ALA A 77 -0.93 6.42 3.63
CA ALA A 77 0.28 6.07 4.36
C ALA A 77 0.60 4.58 4.21
N ALA A 78 -0.38 3.70 4.40
CA ALA A 78 -0.19 2.26 4.22
C ALA A 78 0.20 1.92 2.78
N GLY A 79 -0.47 2.51 1.77
CA GLY A 79 -0.16 2.27 0.36
C GLY A 79 1.22 2.76 -0.05
N LEU A 80 1.68 3.91 0.43
CA LEU A 80 3.03 4.42 0.15
C LEU A 80 4.13 3.59 0.83
N LEU A 81 3.83 2.96 1.96
CA LEU A 81 4.84 2.31 2.80
C LEU A 81 4.83 0.77 2.72
N HIS A 82 3.83 0.14 2.07
CA HIS A 82 3.65 -1.32 2.16
C HIS A 82 4.82 -2.13 1.59
N ASP A 83 5.49 -1.62 0.59
CA ASP A 83 6.56 -2.31 -0.14
C ASP A 83 7.95 -1.63 0.01
N ILE A 84 8.12 -0.63 0.91
CA ILE A 84 9.41 0.07 1.08
C ILE A 84 10.56 -0.84 1.53
N GLY A 85 10.26 -2.00 2.11
CA GLY A 85 11.22 -3.02 2.51
C GLY A 85 11.59 -4.03 1.41
N ARG A 86 11.11 -3.85 0.16
CA ARG A 86 11.40 -4.78 -0.95
C ARG A 86 12.88 -5.01 -1.19
N PHE A 87 13.69 -3.97 -1.06
CA PHE A 87 15.14 -4.09 -1.25
C PHE A 87 15.78 -5.06 -0.23
N GLN A 88 15.27 -5.14 1.00
CA GLN A 88 15.77 -6.08 2.00
C GLN A 88 15.40 -7.54 1.66
N GLU A 89 14.25 -7.77 1.01
CA GLU A 89 13.93 -9.11 0.51
C GLU A 89 14.89 -9.54 -0.59
N TYR A 90 15.30 -8.64 -1.49
CA TYR A 90 16.27 -8.94 -2.53
C TYR A 90 17.70 -9.15 -2.02
N GLN A 91 18.11 -8.37 -1.02
CA GLN A 91 19.49 -8.34 -0.53
C GLN A 91 19.76 -9.27 0.64
N MET A 92 18.76 -9.50 1.50
CA MET A 92 18.90 -10.18 2.80
C MET A 92 17.87 -11.31 3.02
N GLU A 93 17.02 -11.59 2.05
CA GLU A 93 15.95 -12.60 2.14
C GLU A 93 14.93 -12.34 3.27
N ILE A 94 14.86 -11.11 3.77
CA ILE A 94 13.85 -10.70 4.75
C ILE A 94 12.54 -10.46 4.04
N ARG A 95 11.47 -11.14 4.45
CA ARG A 95 10.13 -10.95 3.86
C ARG A 95 9.76 -9.47 3.89
N HIS A 96 9.42 -8.90 2.71
CA HIS A 96 9.26 -7.46 2.58
C HIS A 96 8.11 -6.86 3.42
N GLU A 97 7.04 -7.60 3.70
CA GLU A 97 5.97 -7.12 4.58
C GLU A 97 6.45 -6.91 6.02
N ILE A 98 7.42 -7.72 6.47
CA ILE A 98 8.05 -7.57 7.79
C ILE A 98 9.02 -6.37 7.74
N ALA A 99 9.90 -6.35 6.76
CA ALA A 99 10.86 -5.26 6.57
C ALA A 99 10.15 -3.90 6.42
N SER A 100 9.12 -3.83 5.56
CA SER A 100 8.34 -2.59 5.35
C SER A 100 7.70 -2.10 6.63
N SER A 101 7.09 -2.99 7.42
CA SER A 101 6.47 -2.62 8.70
C SER A 101 7.49 -2.06 9.68
N GLN A 102 8.69 -2.65 9.77
CA GLN A 102 9.77 -2.18 10.64
C GLN A 102 10.29 -0.80 10.19
N LEU A 103 10.55 -0.63 8.89
CA LEU A 103 11.06 0.63 8.33
C LEU A 103 10.03 1.76 8.37
N ALA A 104 8.74 1.45 8.23
CA ALA A 104 7.68 2.43 8.22
C ALA A 104 7.49 3.14 9.56
N ARG A 105 7.78 2.49 10.69
CA ARG A 105 7.52 3.04 12.03
C ARG A 105 8.17 4.40 12.22
N SER A 106 9.47 4.51 12.03
CA SER A 106 10.20 5.77 12.22
C SER A 106 9.71 6.88 11.28
N ILE A 107 9.41 6.55 10.03
CA ILE A 107 8.87 7.50 9.06
C ILE A 107 7.51 8.04 9.53
N LEU A 108 6.63 7.18 10.01
CA LEU A 108 5.30 7.56 10.50
C LEU A 108 5.38 8.45 11.76
N GLU A 109 6.29 8.12 12.69
CA GLU A 109 6.56 8.92 13.89
C GLU A 109 7.06 10.32 13.51
N ASP A 110 8.06 10.41 12.64
CA ASP A 110 8.63 11.67 12.17
C ASP A 110 7.62 12.52 11.36
N CYS A 111 6.69 11.87 10.66
CA CYS A 111 5.62 12.53 9.93
C CYS A 111 4.44 12.97 10.81
N GLY A 112 4.46 12.67 12.11
CA GLY A 112 3.49 13.14 13.09
C GLY A 112 2.19 12.35 13.13
N PHE A 113 2.22 11.05 12.77
CA PHE A 113 1.09 10.16 13.00
C PHE A 113 0.99 9.80 14.49
N LYS A 114 -0.23 9.59 14.99
CA LYS A 114 -0.47 9.16 16.37
C LYS A 114 -0.16 7.67 16.51
N ASN A 115 0.26 7.23 17.67
CA ASN A 115 0.61 5.82 17.94
C ASN A 115 -0.49 4.84 17.50
N ARG A 116 -1.79 5.16 17.74
CA ARG A 116 -2.91 4.33 17.31
C ARG A 116 -2.94 4.15 15.80
N ASP A 117 -2.77 5.24 15.06
CA ASP A 117 -2.78 5.24 13.59
C ASP A 117 -1.56 4.49 13.04
N ILE A 118 -0.40 4.66 13.69
CA ILE A 118 0.83 3.93 13.35
C ILE A 118 0.60 2.41 13.49
N GLU A 119 0.06 1.93 14.61
CA GLU A 119 -0.18 0.50 14.81
C GLU A 119 -1.17 -0.07 13.77
N GLU A 120 -2.21 0.69 13.40
CA GLU A 120 -3.16 0.29 12.37
C GLU A 120 -2.50 0.22 10.99
N ILE A 121 -1.68 1.20 10.62
CA ILE A 121 -0.92 1.20 9.36
C ILE A 121 0.07 0.03 9.32
N LEU A 122 0.86 -0.17 10.37
CA LEU A 122 1.84 -1.24 10.44
C LEU A 122 1.18 -2.62 10.37
N THR A 123 0.02 -2.79 11.02
CA THR A 123 -0.78 -4.01 10.94
C THR A 123 -1.25 -4.27 9.50
N ALA A 124 -1.70 -3.24 8.80
CA ALA A 124 -2.10 -3.38 7.40
C ALA A 124 -0.91 -3.76 6.51
N ILE A 125 0.25 -3.12 6.70
CA ILE A 125 1.48 -3.45 5.99
C ILE A 125 1.89 -4.91 6.22
N LEU A 126 1.89 -5.39 7.47
CA LEU A 126 2.20 -6.79 7.80
C LEU A 126 1.24 -7.78 7.12
N ASN A 127 -0.02 -7.40 6.95
CA ASN A 127 -1.07 -8.27 6.43
C ASN A 127 -1.32 -8.16 4.92
N HIS A 128 -0.64 -7.26 4.18
CA HIS A 128 -0.96 -7.06 2.75
C HIS A 128 -0.69 -8.28 1.85
N ARG A 129 -0.02 -9.32 2.39
CA ARG A 129 0.15 -10.63 1.74
C ARG A 129 -0.67 -11.75 2.38
N ASN A 130 -1.31 -11.48 3.49
CA ASN A 130 -2.09 -12.48 4.22
C ASN A 130 -3.48 -12.64 3.61
N LYS A 131 -3.74 -13.79 2.98
CA LYS A 131 -5.03 -14.06 2.33
C LYS A 131 -6.22 -14.05 3.30
N SER A 132 -6.01 -14.24 4.61
CA SER A 132 -7.10 -14.26 5.58
C SER A 132 -7.86 -12.93 5.64
N VAL A 133 -7.16 -11.79 5.40
CA VAL A 133 -7.78 -10.45 5.43
C VAL A 133 -8.51 -10.07 4.13
N MET A 134 -8.49 -10.93 3.11
CA MET A 134 -9.00 -10.62 1.76
C MET A 134 -10.46 -10.12 1.75
N ASN A 135 -11.29 -10.65 2.63
CA ASN A 135 -12.71 -10.32 2.70
C ASN A 135 -13.05 -9.32 3.83
N GLU A 136 -12.05 -8.80 4.53
CA GLU A 136 -12.27 -7.83 5.59
C GLU A 136 -12.52 -6.43 5.05
N ASN A 137 -13.42 -5.69 5.71
CA ASN A 137 -13.65 -4.27 5.44
C ASN A 137 -12.86 -3.40 6.43
N THR A 138 -11.56 -3.69 6.53
CA THR A 138 -10.56 -3.03 7.35
C THR A 138 -9.46 -2.44 6.45
N LEU A 139 -8.58 -1.60 7.02
CA LEU A 139 -7.41 -1.07 6.29
C LEU A 139 -6.57 -2.21 5.71
N SER A 140 -6.37 -3.32 6.44
CA SER A 140 -5.64 -4.51 5.96
C SER A 140 -6.31 -5.13 4.75
N GLY A 141 -7.64 -5.29 4.77
CA GLY A 141 -8.38 -5.88 3.65
C GLY A 141 -8.37 -4.98 2.41
N PHE A 142 -8.56 -3.66 2.59
CA PHE A 142 -8.49 -2.70 1.48
C PHE A 142 -7.09 -2.71 0.85
N LEU A 143 -6.03 -2.65 1.65
CA LEU A 143 -4.65 -2.67 1.16
C LEU A 143 -4.33 -3.99 0.43
N TYR A 144 -4.71 -5.14 1.01
CA TYR A 144 -4.51 -6.45 0.37
C TYR A 144 -5.13 -6.52 -1.03
N ARG A 145 -6.42 -6.14 -1.16
CA ARG A 145 -7.11 -6.18 -2.44
C ARG A 145 -6.54 -5.17 -3.44
N ALA A 146 -6.24 -3.97 -2.97
CA ALA A 146 -5.67 -2.92 -3.81
C ALA A 146 -4.31 -3.31 -4.40
N ASP A 147 -3.39 -3.86 -3.58
CA ASP A 147 -2.09 -4.34 -4.07
C ASP A 147 -2.26 -5.40 -5.19
N LYS A 148 -3.18 -6.35 -5.01
CA LYS A 148 -3.42 -7.37 -6.05
C LYS A 148 -4.04 -6.79 -7.31
N LYS A 149 -4.96 -5.82 -7.18
CA LYS A 149 -5.67 -5.19 -8.30
C LYS A 149 -4.85 -4.13 -9.04
N SER A 150 -3.79 -3.59 -8.44
CA SER A 150 -2.94 -2.55 -9.04
C SER A 150 -2.14 -3.02 -10.26
N ARG A 151 -2.06 -4.34 -10.49
CA ARG A 151 -1.25 -4.91 -11.58
C ARG A 151 -2.04 -4.98 -12.88
N ALA A 152 -1.56 -4.31 -13.93
CA ALA A 152 -2.15 -4.34 -15.27
C ALA A 152 -1.62 -5.54 -16.08
N CYS A 153 -1.92 -6.78 -15.64
CA CYS A 153 -1.41 -7.99 -16.29
C CYS A 153 -1.86 -8.11 -17.74
N PHE A 154 -3.05 -7.61 -18.08
CA PHE A 154 -3.58 -7.59 -19.45
C PHE A 154 -2.75 -6.74 -20.43
N ALA A 155 -1.88 -5.87 -19.94
CA ALA A 155 -1.00 -5.00 -20.74
C ALA A 155 0.49 -5.25 -20.43
N CYS A 156 0.83 -6.34 -19.74
CA CYS A 156 2.21 -6.64 -19.33
C CYS A 156 2.95 -7.37 -20.45
N GLU A 157 4.05 -6.80 -20.91
CA GLU A 157 4.90 -7.42 -21.95
C GLU A 157 5.53 -8.75 -21.50
N ALA A 158 5.79 -8.91 -20.19
CA ALA A 158 6.32 -10.13 -19.60
C ALA A 158 5.22 -11.09 -19.09
N GLU A 159 3.97 -10.95 -19.56
CA GLU A 159 2.84 -11.75 -19.06
C GLU A 159 3.08 -13.25 -19.24
N SER A 160 3.58 -13.66 -20.41
CA SER A 160 3.84 -15.07 -20.75
C SER A 160 4.95 -15.72 -19.91
N GLU A 161 5.91 -14.93 -19.43
CA GLU A 161 7.03 -15.37 -18.59
C GLU A 161 6.72 -15.28 -17.10
N CYS A 162 5.58 -14.67 -16.75
CA CYS A 162 5.20 -14.43 -15.36
C CYS A 162 4.78 -15.73 -14.66
N ASN A 163 5.40 -16.00 -13.50
CA ASN A 163 5.13 -17.18 -12.67
C ASN A 163 3.83 -17.11 -11.85
N TRP A 164 3.05 -16.03 -11.96
CA TRP A 164 1.73 -15.98 -11.34
C TRP A 164 0.76 -16.90 -12.07
N SER A 165 -0.06 -17.62 -11.30
CA SER A 165 -1.14 -18.40 -11.89
C SER A 165 -2.17 -17.49 -12.56
N ILE A 166 -2.92 -18.04 -13.51
CA ILE A 166 -3.89 -17.25 -14.30
C ILE A 166 -4.97 -16.62 -13.42
N GLU A 167 -5.31 -17.28 -12.30
CA GLU A 167 -6.30 -16.77 -11.33
C GLU A 167 -5.78 -15.55 -10.52
N LYS A 168 -4.46 -15.36 -10.48
CA LYS A 168 -3.84 -14.21 -9.81
C LYS A 168 -3.60 -13.04 -10.76
N LYS A 169 -3.58 -13.29 -12.06
CA LYS A 169 -3.34 -12.26 -13.07
C LYS A 169 -4.60 -11.44 -13.33
N ASN A 170 -4.48 -10.14 -13.36
CA ASN A 170 -5.56 -9.23 -13.74
C ASN A 170 -5.64 -9.13 -15.27
N MET A 171 -6.32 -10.10 -15.90
CA MET A 171 -6.47 -10.16 -17.36
C MET A 171 -7.64 -9.33 -17.89
N LYS A 172 -8.39 -8.66 -17.01
CA LYS A 172 -9.55 -7.81 -17.35
C LYS A 172 -9.57 -6.59 -16.43
N LEU A 173 -10.11 -5.50 -16.92
CA LEU A 173 -10.50 -4.37 -16.07
C LEU A 173 -11.62 -4.79 -15.11
N ILE A 174 -11.58 -4.29 -13.89
CA ILE A 174 -12.51 -4.63 -12.80
C ILE A 174 -13.70 -3.65 -12.82
#